data_22f2d9ce58c9e49c9e06bf08ff237ef6
#
_entry.id   22f2d9ce58c9e49c9e06bf08ff237ef6
#
_cell.length_a   1.000
_cell.length_b   1.000
_cell.length_c   1.000
_cell.angle_alpha   90.00
_cell.angle_beta   90.00
_cell.angle_gamma   90.00
#
_symmetry.space_group_name_H-M   'P 1'
#
loop_
_entity.id
_entity.type
_entity.pdbx_description
1 polymer ?
#
loop_
_entity_poly.entity_id
_entity_poly.type
_entity_poly.pdbx_seq_one_letter_code
_entity_poly.pdbx_strand_id
1 'polypeptide(L)'
;MNPVFGKRDQIICDCLFCGKSKHMYVNKNTGAWDCKKCGNSGGIYKLLAAVDKLYLLEGATIEQREVIPKIRDLTTAAAEDVKLEALPARKMPVGYKVCLHDAYLERDRGLTPAVMKRYGLGRTHLMKRYADYILIPVTTDGVITAFQGRYASKKVPPDALRWRNDTGADFAKMLYGYDDIQHPGATVILVEGVFDKIAVDRRLRLDECDDVKCCATFGKKISDYQRAMLQRRGVRSVVLLYDFDAIKEIKKYAFELDKYFSTNIVFTTKKDIDECNEAETLEVFERLQRPCDFAWNVIGKLKR
;
A
#
# COMPACT_ATOMS: atom_id res chain seq x y z
N MET A 1 36.38 -9.82 -0.65
CA MET A 1 36.12 -9.62 0.79
C MET A 1 37.33 -10.12 1.55
N ASN A 2 37.89 -9.33 2.44
CA ASN A 2 39.02 -9.74 3.29
C ASN A 2 38.49 -9.99 4.71
N PRO A 3 38.07 -11.21 5.07
CA PRO A 3 37.45 -11.50 6.34
C PRO A 3 38.50 -11.50 7.46
N VAL A 4 38.15 -10.88 8.58
CA VAL A 4 38.91 -10.92 9.83
C VAL A 4 37.98 -11.45 10.93
N PHE A 5 38.45 -12.41 11.72
CA PHE A 5 37.65 -12.93 12.81
C PHE A 5 37.63 -11.91 13.96
N GLY A 6 36.42 -11.43 14.28
CA GLY A 6 36.17 -10.55 15.44
C GLY A 6 35.89 -11.31 16.72
N LYS A 7 35.70 -10.55 17.81
CA LYS A 7 35.25 -11.12 19.10
C LYS A 7 33.77 -11.53 19.00
N ARG A 8 33.35 -12.54 19.78
CA ARG A 8 31.94 -12.98 19.91
C ARG A 8 31.30 -13.47 18.61
N ASP A 9 31.90 -14.44 17.94
CA ASP A 9 31.32 -15.11 16.77
C ASP A 9 31.01 -14.18 15.57
N GLN A 10 31.72 -13.08 15.46
CA GLN A 10 31.59 -12.17 14.34
C GLN A 10 32.72 -12.32 13.34
N ILE A 11 32.35 -12.27 12.07
CA ILE A 11 33.26 -12.08 10.94
C ILE A 11 33.15 -10.63 10.50
N ILE A 12 34.26 -9.93 10.45
CA ILE A 12 34.34 -8.54 9.98
C ILE A 12 34.93 -8.57 8.58
N CYS A 13 34.23 -7.96 7.62
CA CYS A 13 34.68 -7.95 6.24
C CYS A 13 34.33 -6.64 5.53
N ASP A 14 34.82 -6.52 4.29
CA ASP A 14 34.47 -5.41 3.43
C ASP A 14 33.01 -5.52 3.04
N CYS A 15 32.30 -4.38 3.05
CA CYS A 15 30.88 -4.36 2.76
C CYS A 15 30.63 -4.56 1.26
N LEU A 16 29.84 -5.56 0.88
CA LEU A 16 29.46 -5.83 -0.51
C LEU A 16 28.62 -4.73 -1.14
N PHE A 17 27.93 -3.94 -0.30
CA PHE A 17 26.95 -2.96 -0.77
C PHE A 17 27.52 -1.54 -0.91
N CYS A 18 28.50 -1.16 -0.08
CA CYS A 18 29.12 0.18 -0.14
C CYS A 18 30.64 0.15 -0.38
N GLY A 19 31.25 -1.01 -0.51
CA GLY A 19 32.67 -1.19 -0.78
C GLY A 19 33.60 -0.77 0.37
N LYS A 20 33.09 -0.32 1.51
CA LYS A 20 33.94 0.11 2.64
C LYS A 20 34.57 -1.08 3.33
N SER A 21 35.89 -0.98 3.53
CA SER A 21 36.67 -2.03 4.15
C SER A 21 36.34 -2.18 5.65
N LYS A 22 36.20 -3.42 6.10
CA LYS A 22 35.99 -3.82 7.51
C LYS A 22 34.82 -3.15 8.23
N HIS A 23 33.75 -2.82 7.50
CA HIS A 23 32.54 -2.19 8.05
C HIS A 23 31.32 -3.11 8.07
N MET A 24 31.40 -4.30 7.50
CA MET A 24 30.33 -5.29 7.54
C MET A 24 30.65 -6.37 8.59
N TYR A 25 29.70 -6.62 9.48
CA TYR A 25 29.78 -7.57 10.57
C TYR A 25 28.79 -8.69 10.31
N VAL A 26 29.27 -9.91 10.21
CA VAL A 26 28.47 -11.11 9.96
C VAL A 26 28.54 -12.01 11.18
N ASN A 27 27.41 -12.38 11.75
CA ASN A 27 27.35 -13.38 12.82
C ASN A 27 27.46 -14.78 12.20
N LYS A 28 28.52 -15.52 12.55
CA LYS A 28 28.81 -16.84 11.96
C LYS A 28 27.79 -17.92 12.32
N ASN A 29 27.07 -17.76 13.44
CA ASN A 29 26.12 -18.75 13.92
C ASN A 29 24.72 -18.53 13.35
N THR A 30 24.30 -17.28 13.14
CA THR A 30 22.96 -16.94 12.66
C THR A 30 22.93 -16.52 11.20
N GLY A 31 24.08 -16.18 10.59
CA GLY A 31 24.16 -15.60 9.26
C GLY A 31 23.61 -14.17 9.16
N ALA A 32 23.18 -13.58 10.28
CA ALA A 32 22.74 -12.19 10.31
C ALA A 32 23.95 -11.26 10.14
N TRP A 33 23.75 -10.18 9.40
CA TRP A 33 24.81 -9.21 9.14
C TRP A 33 24.29 -7.78 9.08
N ASP A 34 25.19 -6.85 9.40
CA ASP A 34 24.95 -5.42 9.25
C ASP A 34 26.22 -4.68 8.82
N CYS A 35 26.08 -3.55 8.14
CA CYS A 35 27.17 -2.64 7.80
C CYS A 35 27.05 -1.36 8.61
N LYS A 36 28.04 -1.10 9.46
CA LYS A 36 28.09 0.10 10.32
C LYS A 36 28.29 1.40 9.52
N LYS A 37 28.65 1.32 8.23
CA LYS A 37 28.86 2.51 7.40
C LYS A 37 27.62 2.90 6.58
N CYS A 38 26.97 1.96 5.91
CA CYS A 38 25.83 2.26 5.05
C CYS A 38 24.48 1.85 5.66
N GLY A 39 24.46 1.24 6.86
CA GLY A 39 23.23 0.81 7.53
C GLY A 39 22.54 -0.40 6.89
N ASN A 40 23.09 -0.93 5.80
CA ASN A 40 22.49 -2.10 5.14
C ASN A 40 22.67 -3.34 6.01
N SER A 41 21.63 -4.18 6.09
CA SER A 41 21.61 -5.36 6.96
C SER A 41 20.76 -6.48 6.36
N GLY A 42 20.87 -7.69 6.88
CA GLY A 42 20.07 -8.83 6.45
C GLY A 42 20.57 -10.17 6.97
N GLY A 43 19.97 -11.25 6.47
CA GLY A 43 20.39 -12.62 6.72
C GLY A 43 21.30 -13.18 5.61
N ILE A 44 21.70 -14.45 5.80
CA ILE A 44 22.63 -15.15 4.89
C ILE A 44 22.09 -15.23 3.45
N TYR A 45 20.78 -15.41 3.26
CA TYR A 45 20.17 -15.45 1.94
C TYR A 45 20.41 -14.17 1.14
N LYS A 46 20.20 -13.01 1.77
CA LYS A 46 20.44 -11.70 1.14
C LYS A 46 21.91 -11.51 0.79
N LEU A 47 22.80 -12.03 1.62
CA LEU A 47 24.23 -11.96 1.40
C LEU A 47 24.65 -12.83 0.22
N LEU A 48 24.17 -14.08 0.17
CA LEU A 48 24.49 -15.04 -0.91
C LEU A 48 23.86 -14.64 -2.24
N ALA A 49 22.64 -14.09 -2.21
CA ALA A 49 22.00 -13.54 -3.40
C ALA A 49 22.80 -12.37 -3.99
N ALA A 50 23.36 -11.50 -3.14
CA ALA A 50 24.16 -10.36 -3.59
C ALA A 50 25.49 -10.74 -4.28
N VAL A 51 25.94 -11.98 -4.12
CA VAL A 51 27.16 -12.52 -4.75
C VAL A 51 26.86 -13.67 -5.71
N ASP A 52 25.57 -13.88 -6.05
CA ASP A 52 25.10 -14.96 -6.93
C ASP A 52 25.56 -16.37 -6.51
N LYS A 53 25.52 -16.65 -5.21
CA LYS A 53 25.98 -17.91 -4.61
C LYS A 53 24.90 -18.62 -3.79
N LEU A 54 23.62 -18.44 -4.15
CA LEU A 54 22.51 -19.14 -3.48
C LEU A 54 22.62 -20.67 -3.55
N TYR A 55 23.29 -21.20 -4.59
CA TYR A 55 23.55 -22.64 -4.73
C TYR A 55 24.37 -23.24 -3.57
N LEU A 56 25.10 -22.43 -2.80
CA LEU A 56 25.81 -22.91 -1.60
C LEU A 56 24.87 -23.30 -0.45
N LEU A 57 23.58 -22.98 -0.55
CA LEU A 57 22.55 -23.41 0.39
C LEU A 57 21.89 -24.74 -0.04
N GLU A 58 22.10 -25.17 -1.28
CA GLU A 58 21.65 -26.46 -1.79
C GLU A 58 22.49 -27.55 -1.14
N GLY A 59 21.91 -28.25 -0.14
CA GLY A 59 22.59 -29.31 0.63
C GLY A 59 23.05 -28.93 2.04
N ALA A 60 22.93 -27.68 2.43
CA ALA A 60 23.08 -27.30 3.84
C ALA A 60 21.82 -27.77 4.58
N THR A 61 21.87 -28.91 5.22
CA THR A 61 20.93 -29.34 6.26
C THR A 61 21.07 -28.39 7.46
N ILE A 62 20.50 -27.18 7.32
CA ILE A 62 20.12 -26.40 8.48
C ILE A 62 19.06 -27.27 9.17
N GLU A 63 19.26 -27.60 10.43
CA GLU A 63 18.24 -28.28 11.21
C GLU A 63 16.98 -27.43 11.20
N GLN A 64 16.09 -27.73 10.24
CA GLN A 64 14.84 -27.03 10.02
C GLN A 64 13.93 -27.02 11.25
N ARG A 65 14.22 -27.93 12.21
CA ARG A 65 13.45 -28.09 13.45
C ARG A 65 13.61 -26.93 14.44
N GLU A 66 14.73 -26.19 14.44
CA GLU A 66 14.93 -25.07 15.36
C GLU A 66 14.71 -23.67 14.73
N VAL A 67 14.83 -23.56 13.40
CA VAL A 67 14.71 -22.28 12.71
C VAL A 67 13.26 -21.92 12.44
N ILE A 68 12.42 -22.91 12.10
CA ILE A 68 10.99 -22.69 11.81
C ILE A 68 10.20 -22.17 13.02
N PRO A 69 10.35 -22.69 14.24
CA PRO A 69 9.74 -22.09 15.42
C PRO A 69 10.22 -20.64 15.67
N LYS A 70 11.53 -20.39 15.58
CA LYS A 70 12.07 -19.02 15.73
C LYS A 70 11.61 -18.03 14.67
N ILE A 71 11.42 -18.48 13.43
CA ILE A 71 10.83 -17.66 12.36
C ILE A 71 9.33 -17.43 12.64
N ARG A 72 8.62 -18.44 13.14
CA ARG A 72 7.22 -18.28 13.59
C ARG A 72 7.12 -17.31 14.77
N ASP A 73 8.02 -17.41 15.74
CA ASP A 73 8.07 -16.50 16.89
C ASP A 73 8.39 -15.07 16.47
N LEU A 74 9.26 -14.86 15.46
CA LEU A 74 9.53 -13.53 14.89
C LEU A 74 8.34 -12.98 14.11
N THR A 75 7.59 -13.82 13.41
CA THR A 75 6.36 -13.42 12.72
C THR A 75 5.18 -13.23 13.66
N THR A 76 5.14 -13.94 14.80
CA THR A 76 4.12 -13.76 15.85
C THR A 76 4.47 -12.64 16.82
N ALA A 77 5.74 -12.36 17.09
CA ALA A 77 6.16 -11.25 17.97
C ALA A 77 6.06 -9.86 17.32
N ALA A 78 5.86 -9.78 15.99
CA ALA A 78 5.72 -8.51 15.27
C ALA A 78 4.25 -8.07 15.09
N ALA A 79 3.30 -8.86 15.50
CA ALA A 79 1.89 -8.49 15.50
C ALA A 79 1.45 -8.27 16.95
N GLU A 80 1.61 -7.07 17.48
CA GLU A 80 0.59 -6.60 18.42
C GLU A 80 -0.72 -6.72 17.64
N ASP A 81 -1.57 -7.66 18.04
CA ASP A 81 -2.88 -7.90 17.43
C ASP A 81 -3.70 -6.62 17.55
N VAL A 82 -3.71 -5.83 16.50
CA VAL A 82 -4.60 -4.66 16.43
C VAL A 82 -6.01 -5.19 16.51
N LYS A 83 -6.66 -4.98 17.65
CA LYS A 83 -8.04 -5.38 17.85
C LYS A 83 -8.93 -4.61 16.91
N LEU A 84 -9.46 -5.30 15.90
CA LEU A 84 -10.41 -4.73 14.97
C LEU A 84 -11.79 -4.71 15.63
N GLU A 85 -12.21 -3.52 16.04
CA GLU A 85 -13.54 -3.29 16.59
C GLU A 85 -14.53 -2.97 15.46
N ALA A 86 -15.79 -3.32 15.64
CA ALA A 86 -16.83 -2.91 14.70
C ALA A 86 -16.95 -1.38 14.70
N LEU A 87 -16.84 -0.79 13.51
CA LEU A 87 -17.01 0.65 13.37
C LEU A 87 -18.49 1.03 13.53
N PRO A 88 -18.78 2.16 14.18
CA PRO A 88 -20.16 2.59 14.39
C PRO A 88 -20.84 2.90 13.05
N ALA A 89 -22.09 2.45 12.92
CA ALA A 89 -22.93 2.78 11.77
C ALA A 89 -23.19 4.29 11.73
N ARG A 90 -23.09 4.86 10.54
CA ARG A 90 -23.35 6.27 10.27
C ARG A 90 -24.41 6.45 9.21
N LYS A 91 -25.03 7.62 9.22
CA LYS A 91 -26.03 7.99 8.21
C LYS A 91 -25.45 8.99 7.23
N MET A 92 -25.82 8.84 5.98
CA MET A 92 -25.53 9.87 4.98
C MET A 92 -26.23 11.19 5.36
N PRO A 93 -25.68 12.35 4.94
CA PRO A 93 -26.34 13.65 5.16
C PRO A 93 -27.78 13.67 4.70
N VAL A 94 -28.62 14.37 5.45
CA VAL A 94 -30.07 14.48 5.14
C VAL A 94 -30.27 14.95 3.70
N GLY A 95 -31.18 14.30 2.98
CA GLY A 95 -31.45 14.60 1.57
C GLY A 95 -30.42 14.06 0.60
N TYR A 96 -29.47 13.22 1.06
CA TYR A 96 -28.55 12.53 0.14
C TYR A 96 -29.33 11.68 -0.87
N LYS A 97 -28.94 11.85 -2.15
CA LYS A 97 -29.44 11.04 -3.27
C LYS A 97 -28.29 10.71 -4.19
N VAL A 98 -28.24 9.47 -4.66
CA VAL A 98 -27.27 9.04 -5.69
C VAL A 98 -27.51 9.81 -6.98
N CYS A 99 -26.45 10.31 -7.59
CA CYS A 99 -26.51 10.99 -8.87
C CYS A 99 -26.69 9.96 -10.00
N LEU A 100 -27.66 10.22 -10.88
CA LEU A 100 -27.74 9.55 -12.17
C LEU A 100 -27.08 10.40 -13.26
N HIS A 101 -27.11 11.72 -13.08
CA HIS A 101 -26.43 12.69 -13.93
C HIS A 101 -25.78 13.76 -13.03
N ASP A 102 -24.53 14.09 -13.32
CA ASP A 102 -23.80 15.15 -12.66
C ASP A 102 -22.66 15.67 -13.54
N ALA A 103 -22.69 16.98 -13.82
CA ALA A 103 -21.76 17.61 -14.76
C ALA A 103 -20.29 17.45 -14.38
N TYR A 104 -19.95 17.49 -13.08
CA TYR A 104 -18.59 17.29 -12.62
C TYR A 104 -18.14 15.83 -12.76
N LEU A 105 -19.00 14.88 -12.38
CA LEU A 105 -18.67 13.45 -12.48
C LEU A 105 -18.57 12.99 -13.93
N GLU A 106 -19.46 13.45 -14.81
CA GLU A 106 -19.46 13.08 -16.22
C GLU A 106 -18.32 13.75 -17.00
N ARG A 107 -18.23 15.08 -16.94
CA ARG A 107 -17.30 15.85 -17.75
C ARG A 107 -15.88 15.83 -17.22
N ASP A 108 -15.71 16.01 -15.90
CA ASP A 108 -14.40 16.20 -15.29
C ASP A 108 -13.78 14.88 -14.79
N ARG A 109 -14.60 13.83 -14.58
CA ARG A 109 -14.19 12.50 -14.12
C ARG A 109 -14.50 11.37 -15.10
N GLY A 110 -15.24 11.65 -16.17
CA GLY A 110 -15.61 10.66 -17.19
C GLY A 110 -16.43 9.49 -16.65
N LEU A 111 -17.25 9.72 -15.61
CA LEU A 111 -18.04 8.66 -14.97
C LEU A 111 -19.42 8.54 -15.62
N THR A 112 -19.86 7.31 -15.82
CA THR A 112 -21.21 7.01 -16.33
C THR A 112 -22.23 6.90 -15.19
N PRO A 113 -23.54 7.00 -15.47
CA PRO A 113 -24.59 6.78 -14.47
C PRO A 113 -24.47 5.45 -13.74
N ALA A 114 -24.10 4.39 -14.45
CA ALA A 114 -23.89 3.06 -13.85
C ALA A 114 -22.76 3.08 -12.80
N VAL A 115 -21.65 3.75 -13.09
CA VAL A 115 -20.53 3.92 -12.16
C VAL A 115 -20.93 4.77 -10.96
N MET A 116 -21.63 5.90 -11.19
CA MET A 116 -22.11 6.73 -10.09
C MET A 116 -23.02 5.95 -9.13
N LYS A 117 -23.91 5.15 -9.68
CA LYS A 117 -24.81 4.28 -8.92
C LYS A 117 -24.03 3.20 -8.15
N ARG A 118 -23.08 2.54 -8.81
CA ARG A 118 -22.26 1.47 -8.20
C ARG A 118 -21.51 1.95 -6.96
N TYR A 119 -20.87 3.13 -7.04
CA TYR A 119 -20.10 3.70 -5.93
C TYR A 119 -20.93 4.59 -5.01
N GLY A 120 -22.23 4.70 -5.23
CA GLY A 120 -23.09 5.54 -4.41
C GLY A 120 -22.68 7.01 -4.44
N LEU A 121 -22.19 7.53 -5.57
CA LEU A 121 -21.81 8.93 -5.67
C LEU A 121 -23.07 9.80 -5.72
N GLY A 122 -23.22 10.71 -4.77
CA GLY A 122 -24.45 11.46 -4.64
C GLY A 122 -24.28 12.89 -4.17
N ARG A 123 -25.39 13.58 -4.04
CA ARG A 123 -25.46 14.95 -3.52
C ARG A 123 -26.56 15.13 -2.50
N THR A 124 -26.49 16.23 -1.76
CA THR A 124 -27.59 16.76 -0.99
C THR A 124 -27.75 18.25 -1.24
N HIS A 125 -28.98 18.71 -1.34
CA HIS A 125 -29.31 20.14 -1.41
C HIS A 125 -29.89 20.65 -0.09
N LEU A 126 -30.17 19.75 0.87
CA LEU A 126 -30.78 20.11 2.15
C LEU A 126 -29.76 20.58 3.18
N MET A 127 -28.48 20.24 3.00
CA MET A 127 -27.40 20.66 3.91
C MET A 127 -26.42 21.59 3.19
N LYS A 128 -26.51 22.89 3.44
CA LYS A 128 -25.64 23.93 2.82
C LYS A 128 -24.15 23.58 2.89
N ARG A 129 -23.71 22.97 4.00
CA ARG A 129 -22.32 22.55 4.20
C ARG A 129 -21.81 21.61 3.12
N TYR A 130 -22.68 20.83 2.48
CA TYR A 130 -22.35 19.82 1.48
C TYR A 130 -22.98 20.07 0.11
N ALA A 131 -23.63 21.22 -0.11
CA ALA A 131 -24.36 21.51 -1.34
C ALA A 131 -23.49 21.42 -2.60
N ASP A 132 -22.21 21.85 -2.49
CA ASP A 132 -21.26 21.86 -3.60
C ASP A 132 -20.37 20.61 -3.63
N TYR A 133 -20.71 19.58 -2.89
CA TYR A 133 -19.87 18.38 -2.76
C TYR A 133 -20.56 17.15 -3.36
N ILE A 134 -19.77 16.33 -4.04
CA ILE A 134 -20.11 14.94 -4.26
C ILE A 134 -19.88 14.20 -2.96
N LEU A 135 -20.90 13.53 -2.47
CA LEU A 135 -20.85 12.70 -1.26
C LEU A 135 -20.60 11.25 -1.66
N ILE A 136 -19.66 10.63 -0.97
CA ILE A 136 -19.14 9.30 -1.24
C ILE A 136 -19.28 8.49 0.04
N PRO A 137 -20.18 7.49 0.09
CA PRO A 137 -20.30 6.62 1.26
C PRO A 137 -19.06 5.76 1.42
N VAL A 138 -18.66 5.50 2.65
CA VAL A 138 -17.58 4.58 3.01
C VAL A 138 -18.22 3.44 3.80
N THR A 139 -18.10 2.22 3.27
CA THR A 139 -18.67 1.02 3.88
C THR A 139 -17.58 0.13 4.46
N THR A 140 -17.89 -0.52 5.57
CA THR A 140 -17.08 -1.56 6.19
C THR A 140 -18.01 -2.65 6.70
N ASP A 141 -17.79 -3.89 6.25
CA ASP A 141 -18.64 -5.04 6.58
C ASP A 141 -20.14 -4.79 6.24
N GLY A 142 -20.40 -4.17 5.09
CA GLY A 142 -21.75 -3.87 4.57
C GLY A 142 -22.45 -2.69 5.24
N VAL A 143 -21.82 -2.02 6.18
CA VAL A 143 -22.41 -0.89 6.93
C VAL A 143 -21.72 0.41 6.51
N ILE A 144 -22.50 1.49 6.30
CA ILE A 144 -21.93 2.83 6.12
C ILE A 144 -21.28 3.26 7.45
N THR A 145 -19.98 3.43 7.46
CA THR A 145 -19.18 3.81 8.63
C THR A 145 -18.69 5.26 8.58
N ALA A 146 -18.70 5.85 7.40
CA ALA A 146 -18.39 7.26 7.16
C ALA A 146 -18.91 7.71 5.79
N PHE A 147 -18.73 8.98 5.49
CA PHE A 147 -18.81 9.51 4.14
C PHE A 147 -17.70 10.56 3.93
N GLN A 148 -17.29 10.73 2.68
CA GLN A 148 -16.36 11.77 2.27
C GLN A 148 -17.03 12.66 1.24
N GLY A 149 -16.84 13.97 1.35
CA GLY A 149 -17.30 14.95 0.37
C GLY A 149 -16.16 15.45 -0.50
N ARG A 150 -16.29 15.37 -1.82
CA ARG A 150 -15.38 15.98 -2.79
C ARG A 150 -16.02 17.23 -3.38
N TYR A 151 -15.36 18.38 -3.29
CA TYR A 151 -15.83 19.61 -3.95
C TYR A 151 -15.99 19.39 -5.44
N ALA A 152 -17.18 19.67 -5.98
CA ALA A 152 -17.58 19.28 -7.32
C ALA A 152 -17.10 20.27 -8.40
N SER A 153 -15.81 20.59 -8.36
CA SER A 153 -15.10 21.38 -9.36
C SER A 153 -13.61 21.10 -9.32
N LYS A 154 -12.93 21.24 -10.47
CA LYS A 154 -11.45 21.24 -10.53
C LYS A 154 -10.87 22.46 -9.83
N LYS A 155 -11.54 23.62 -9.97
CA LYS A 155 -11.16 24.87 -9.30
C LYS A 155 -11.92 24.97 -7.97
N VAL A 156 -11.23 24.80 -6.88
CA VAL A 156 -11.79 24.91 -5.53
C VAL A 156 -11.61 26.35 -5.06
N PRO A 157 -12.68 27.05 -4.62
CA PRO A 157 -12.55 28.37 -4.03
C PRO A 157 -11.62 28.39 -2.81
N PRO A 158 -10.93 29.52 -2.52
CA PRO A 158 -9.98 29.60 -1.40
C PRO A 158 -10.59 29.31 -0.02
N ASP A 159 -11.87 29.58 0.14
CA ASP A 159 -12.64 29.36 1.36
C ASP A 159 -13.28 27.97 1.46
N ALA A 160 -13.18 27.16 0.41
CA ALA A 160 -13.72 25.81 0.35
C ALA A 160 -12.63 24.74 0.50
N LEU A 161 -12.96 23.66 1.17
CA LEU A 161 -12.08 22.49 1.26
C LEU A 161 -12.25 21.60 0.02
N ARG A 162 -11.15 21.16 -0.56
CA ARG A 162 -11.17 20.19 -1.67
C ARG A 162 -11.85 18.88 -1.26
N TRP A 163 -11.55 18.42 -0.05
CA TRP A 163 -12.14 17.27 0.58
C TRP A 163 -12.75 17.66 1.93
N ARG A 164 -13.91 17.12 2.23
CA ARG A 164 -14.62 17.33 3.49
C ARG A 164 -15.05 15.98 4.05
N ASN A 165 -14.36 15.56 5.07
CA ASN A 165 -14.64 14.29 5.73
C ASN A 165 -15.84 14.39 6.68
N ASP A 166 -16.50 13.26 6.90
CA ASP A 166 -17.50 13.10 7.96
C ASP A 166 -16.88 13.42 9.32
N THR A 167 -17.52 14.32 10.05
CA THR A 167 -17.01 14.79 11.34
C THR A 167 -17.10 13.67 12.38
N GLY A 168 -15.98 13.36 13.04
CA GLY A 168 -15.88 12.30 14.04
C GLY A 168 -15.74 10.89 13.49
N ALA A 169 -15.56 10.72 12.17
CA ALA A 169 -15.11 9.46 11.58
C ALA A 169 -13.57 9.40 11.57
N ASP A 170 -13.03 8.25 11.96
CA ASP A 170 -11.59 8.01 11.95
C ASP A 170 -11.20 7.26 10.66
N PHE A 171 -10.82 8.01 9.64
CA PHE A 171 -10.45 7.46 8.33
C PHE A 171 -9.18 6.58 8.38
N ALA A 172 -8.37 6.69 9.42
CA ALA A 172 -7.24 5.77 9.63
C ALA A 172 -7.69 4.34 9.98
N LYS A 173 -8.97 4.16 10.34
CA LYS A 173 -9.58 2.85 10.62
C LYS A 173 -10.41 2.32 9.44
N MET A 174 -10.30 2.90 8.26
CA MET A 174 -11.15 2.56 7.11
C MET A 174 -10.31 2.35 5.86
N LEU A 175 -10.81 1.51 4.95
CA LEU A 175 -10.33 1.37 3.57
C LEU A 175 -11.54 1.54 2.64
N TYR A 176 -11.47 2.46 1.69
CA TYR A 176 -12.50 2.56 0.67
C TYR A 176 -12.40 1.38 -0.31
N GLY A 177 -13.47 0.63 -0.48
CA GLY A 177 -13.47 -0.62 -1.25
C GLY A 177 -13.12 -1.86 -0.43
N TYR A 178 -13.08 -1.77 0.90
CA TYR A 178 -12.81 -2.91 1.77
C TYR A 178 -13.77 -4.08 1.56
N ASP A 179 -15.05 -3.77 1.35
CA ASP A 179 -16.09 -4.77 1.13
C ASP A 179 -16.00 -5.48 -0.23
N ASP A 180 -15.19 -4.97 -1.16
CA ASP A 180 -14.91 -5.63 -2.44
C ASP A 180 -13.97 -6.84 -2.25
N ILE A 181 -13.22 -6.92 -1.14
CA ILE A 181 -12.31 -8.02 -0.84
C ILE A 181 -13.11 -9.18 -0.24
N GLN A 182 -13.54 -10.11 -1.07
CA GLN A 182 -14.40 -11.23 -0.63
C GLN A 182 -13.68 -12.57 -0.54
N HIS A 183 -12.56 -12.72 -1.23
CA HIS A 183 -11.82 -13.98 -1.30
C HIS A 183 -10.47 -13.88 -0.57
N PRO A 184 -10.16 -14.85 0.35
CA PRO A 184 -8.83 -14.95 0.92
C PRO A 184 -7.80 -15.29 -0.17
N GLY A 185 -6.58 -14.77 -0.02
CA GLY A 185 -5.53 -14.92 -1.03
C GLY A 185 -5.49 -13.82 -2.08
N ALA A 186 -6.45 -12.88 -2.06
CA ALA A 186 -6.52 -11.78 -3.02
C ALA A 186 -5.26 -10.89 -3.01
N THR A 187 -5.00 -10.26 -4.17
CA THR A 187 -4.07 -9.15 -4.31
C THR A 187 -4.84 -7.83 -4.18
N VAL A 188 -4.36 -6.92 -3.34
CA VAL A 188 -4.99 -5.60 -3.16
C VAL A 188 -4.08 -4.50 -3.64
N ILE A 189 -4.58 -3.72 -4.60
CA ILE A 189 -3.95 -2.47 -5.06
C ILE A 189 -4.34 -1.38 -4.07
N LEU A 190 -3.37 -0.75 -3.41
CA LEU A 190 -3.60 0.38 -2.50
C LEU A 190 -3.27 1.69 -3.21
N VAL A 191 -4.23 2.59 -3.21
CA VAL A 191 -4.14 3.95 -3.77
C VAL A 191 -4.45 4.99 -2.71
N GLU A 192 -4.14 6.27 -2.96
CA GLU A 192 -4.35 7.34 -1.98
C GLU A 192 -5.81 7.75 -1.85
N GLY A 193 -6.50 7.91 -2.97
CA GLY A 193 -7.80 8.55 -3.05
C GLY A 193 -8.91 7.69 -3.63
N VAL A 194 -10.14 8.10 -3.33
CA VAL A 194 -11.35 7.40 -3.79
C VAL A 194 -11.46 7.41 -5.32
N PHE A 195 -11.14 8.53 -5.98
CA PHE A 195 -11.23 8.60 -7.44
C PHE A 195 -10.13 7.78 -8.13
N ASP A 196 -8.97 7.63 -7.50
CA ASP A 196 -7.91 6.74 -7.99
C ASP A 196 -8.39 5.29 -7.97
N LYS A 197 -9.04 4.87 -6.87
CA LYS A 197 -9.67 3.55 -6.77
C LYS A 197 -10.72 3.33 -7.86
N ILE A 198 -11.62 4.29 -8.06
CA ILE A 198 -12.65 4.19 -9.11
C ILE A 198 -12.02 4.11 -10.50
N ALA A 199 -10.95 4.86 -10.75
CA ALA A 199 -10.23 4.85 -12.01
C ALA A 199 -9.55 3.50 -12.27
N VAL A 200 -8.84 2.97 -11.28
CA VAL A 200 -8.16 1.65 -11.35
C VAL A 200 -9.17 0.52 -11.57
N ASP A 201 -10.25 0.48 -10.78
CA ASP A 201 -11.30 -0.53 -10.91
C ASP A 201 -11.87 -0.59 -12.32
N ARG A 202 -12.19 0.57 -12.89
CA ARG A 202 -12.79 0.66 -14.23
C ARG A 202 -11.84 0.24 -15.33
N ARG A 203 -10.59 0.72 -15.28
CA ARG A 203 -9.61 0.52 -16.34
C ARG A 203 -9.04 -0.90 -16.34
N LEU A 204 -8.91 -1.49 -15.17
CA LEU A 204 -8.49 -2.89 -15.02
C LEU A 204 -9.67 -3.88 -14.95
N ARG A 205 -10.92 -3.37 -15.03
CA ARG A 205 -12.15 -4.18 -14.94
C ARG A 205 -12.16 -5.08 -13.70
N LEU A 206 -11.77 -4.54 -12.53
CA LEU A 206 -11.61 -5.32 -11.29
C LEU A 206 -12.94 -5.85 -10.72
N ASP A 207 -14.07 -5.40 -11.24
CA ASP A 207 -15.38 -5.97 -10.95
C ASP A 207 -15.58 -7.37 -11.56
N GLU A 208 -14.87 -7.67 -12.63
CA GLU A 208 -14.88 -8.97 -13.30
C GLU A 208 -13.78 -9.90 -12.78
N CYS A 209 -12.97 -9.46 -11.82
CA CYS A 209 -11.82 -10.18 -11.28
C CYS A 209 -12.02 -10.44 -9.78
N ASP A 210 -12.01 -11.69 -9.35
CA ASP A 210 -12.17 -12.05 -7.93
C ASP A 210 -10.87 -11.93 -7.14
N ASP A 211 -9.74 -12.17 -7.78
CA ASP A 211 -8.44 -12.27 -7.14
C ASP A 211 -7.70 -10.95 -6.97
N VAL A 212 -8.13 -9.88 -7.67
CA VAL A 212 -7.51 -8.56 -7.60
C VAL A 212 -8.56 -7.51 -7.27
N LYS A 213 -8.32 -6.72 -6.22
CA LYS A 213 -9.20 -5.63 -5.81
C LYS A 213 -8.38 -4.35 -5.57
N CYS A 214 -9.04 -3.21 -5.58
CA CYS A 214 -8.41 -1.93 -5.29
C CYS A 214 -9.06 -1.28 -4.08
N CYS A 215 -8.23 -0.73 -3.17
CA CYS A 215 -8.69 0.01 -1.99
C CYS A 215 -7.98 1.35 -1.88
N ALA A 216 -8.71 2.39 -1.42
CA ALA A 216 -8.08 3.67 -1.09
C ALA A 216 -7.86 3.82 0.41
N THR A 217 -6.70 4.39 0.77
CA THR A 217 -6.22 4.58 2.15
C THR A 217 -6.58 5.93 2.74
N PHE A 218 -7.25 6.81 1.97
CA PHE A 218 -7.61 8.18 2.33
C PHE A 218 -6.41 9.09 2.60
N GLY A 219 -5.32 8.88 1.90
CA GLY A 219 -4.06 9.63 1.95
C GLY A 219 -2.84 8.73 1.94
N LYS A 220 -1.66 9.35 2.06
CA LYS A 220 -0.36 8.68 1.90
C LYS A 220 0.03 7.72 3.04
N LYS A 221 -0.65 7.80 4.18
CA LYS A 221 -0.36 6.98 5.36
C LYS A 221 -1.21 5.71 5.36
N ILE A 222 -0.57 4.59 5.65
CA ILE A 222 -1.24 3.32 5.93
C ILE A 222 -1.12 3.08 7.43
N SER A 223 -2.25 2.96 8.11
CA SER A 223 -2.29 2.69 9.54
C SER A 223 -2.14 1.20 9.85
N ASP A 224 -1.76 0.88 11.09
CA ASP A 224 -1.76 -0.51 11.56
C ASP A 224 -3.16 -1.12 11.55
N TYR A 225 -4.19 -0.30 11.75
CA TYR A 225 -5.57 -0.75 11.65
C TYR A 225 -5.95 -1.15 10.22
N GLN A 226 -5.60 -0.33 9.22
CA GLN A 226 -5.82 -0.64 7.80
C GLN A 226 -5.05 -1.90 7.39
N ARG A 227 -3.80 -2.06 7.86
CA ARG A 227 -3.02 -3.28 7.68
C ARG A 227 -3.74 -4.50 8.26
N ALA A 228 -4.21 -4.41 9.51
CA ALA A 228 -4.93 -5.50 10.16
C ALA A 228 -6.27 -5.84 9.46
N MET A 229 -6.96 -4.84 8.88
CA MET A 229 -8.14 -5.08 8.04
C MET A 229 -7.81 -5.96 6.82
N LEU A 230 -6.71 -5.68 6.12
CA LEU A 230 -6.27 -6.50 4.99
C LEU A 230 -5.92 -7.93 5.43
N GLN A 231 -5.24 -8.09 6.57
CA GLN A 231 -4.93 -9.40 7.14
C GLN A 231 -6.20 -10.17 7.50
N ARG A 232 -7.20 -9.51 8.09
CA ARG A 232 -8.51 -10.12 8.42
C ARG A 232 -9.22 -10.68 7.20
N ARG A 233 -9.11 -10.03 6.03
CA ARG A 233 -9.65 -10.53 4.75
C ARG A 233 -8.77 -11.60 4.10
N GLY A 234 -7.64 -11.97 4.72
CA GLY A 234 -6.73 -12.98 4.17
C GLY A 234 -6.00 -12.52 2.92
N VAL A 235 -5.76 -11.22 2.77
CA VAL A 235 -5.00 -10.65 1.64
C VAL A 235 -3.61 -11.26 1.62
N ARG A 236 -3.18 -11.75 0.44
CA ARG A 236 -1.87 -12.36 0.24
C ARG A 236 -0.83 -11.36 -0.27
N SER A 237 -1.25 -10.50 -1.19
CA SER A 237 -0.35 -9.59 -1.88
C SER A 237 -0.89 -8.17 -1.86
N VAL A 238 0.02 -7.20 -1.80
CA VAL A 238 -0.30 -5.77 -1.85
C VAL A 238 0.52 -5.10 -2.95
N VAL A 239 -0.12 -4.26 -3.74
CA VAL A 239 0.53 -3.39 -4.72
C VAL A 239 0.32 -1.94 -4.29
N LEU A 240 1.39 -1.23 -3.96
CA LEU A 240 1.32 0.21 -3.67
C LEU A 240 1.38 1.00 -4.97
N LEU A 241 0.29 1.69 -5.30
CA LEU A 241 0.16 2.60 -6.43
C LEU A 241 -0.08 4.01 -5.90
N TYR A 242 0.98 4.71 -5.57
CA TYR A 242 0.95 6.06 -5.03
C TYR A 242 1.59 7.04 -6.00
N ASP A 243 1.25 8.30 -5.85
CA ASP A 243 1.84 9.37 -6.65
C ASP A 243 3.35 9.48 -6.44
N PHE A 244 4.06 9.92 -7.48
CA PHE A 244 5.51 10.00 -7.45
C PHE A 244 6.06 10.93 -6.35
N ASP A 245 5.29 11.91 -5.90
CA ASP A 245 5.67 12.82 -4.82
C ASP A 245 5.65 12.15 -3.42
N ALA A 246 5.06 10.93 -3.30
CA ALA A 246 5.00 10.14 -2.08
C ALA A 246 6.15 9.12 -1.90
N ILE A 247 7.28 9.28 -2.61
CA ILE A 247 8.39 8.30 -2.60
C ILE A 247 8.91 7.96 -1.20
N LYS A 248 8.97 8.95 -0.28
CA LYS A 248 9.47 8.73 1.08
C LYS A 248 8.52 7.83 1.87
N GLU A 249 7.24 8.11 1.77
CA GLU A 249 6.16 7.37 2.41
C GLU A 249 6.07 5.96 1.83
N ILE A 250 6.12 5.85 0.50
CA ILE A 250 6.12 4.56 -0.21
C ILE A 250 7.25 3.67 0.27
N LYS A 251 8.48 4.17 0.36
CA LYS A 251 9.62 3.41 0.88
C LYS A 251 9.33 2.84 2.25
N LYS A 252 8.85 3.70 3.16
CA LYS A 252 8.54 3.29 4.53
C LYS A 252 7.49 2.19 4.55
N TYR A 253 6.33 2.44 3.94
CA TYR A 253 5.19 1.52 4.00
C TYR A 253 5.42 0.24 3.20
N ALA A 254 6.14 0.29 2.09
CA ALA A 254 6.46 -0.91 1.32
C ALA A 254 7.27 -1.93 2.14
N PHE A 255 8.30 -1.48 2.86
CA PHE A 255 9.08 -2.36 3.73
C PHE A 255 8.30 -2.81 4.97
N GLU A 256 7.42 -1.98 5.50
CA GLU A 256 6.56 -2.36 6.61
C GLU A 256 5.55 -3.42 6.19
N LEU A 257 4.89 -3.25 5.04
CA LEU A 257 3.91 -4.19 4.51
C LEU A 257 4.53 -5.50 4.03
N ASP A 258 5.77 -5.47 3.51
CA ASP A 258 6.48 -6.68 3.03
C ASP A 258 6.78 -7.69 4.16
N LYS A 259 6.59 -7.29 5.41
CA LYS A 259 6.62 -8.20 6.57
C LYS A 259 5.37 -9.07 6.67
N TYR A 260 4.26 -8.64 6.10
CA TYR A 260 2.94 -9.26 6.25
C TYR A 260 2.36 -9.77 4.93
N PHE A 261 2.72 -9.14 3.81
CA PHE A 261 2.18 -9.41 2.48
C PHE A 261 3.30 -9.54 1.46
N SER A 262 3.07 -10.25 0.35
CA SER A 262 3.94 -10.11 -0.82
C SER A 262 3.73 -8.72 -1.42
N THR A 263 4.65 -7.79 -1.15
CA THR A 263 4.48 -6.37 -1.50
C THR A 263 5.18 -6.02 -2.80
N ASN A 264 4.51 -5.29 -3.66
CA ASN A 264 5.05 -4.67 -4.85
C ASN A 264 4.74 -3.17 -4.87
N ILE A 265 5.53 -2.43 -5.65
CA ILE A 265 5.40 -0.98 -5.81
C ILE A 265 5.29 -0.68 -7.29
N VAL A 266 4.45 0.30 -7.61
CA VAL A 266 4.34 0.83 -8.96
C VAL A 266 4.06 2.33 -8.89
N PHE A 267 4.50 3.06 -9.89
CA PHE A 267 4.32 4.51 -9.99
C PHE A 267 3.57 4.86 -11.25
N THR A 268 2.73 5.87 -11.16
CA THR A 268 2.10 6.47 -12.32
C THR A 268 3.13 7.13 -13.22
N THR A 269 2.88 7.11 -14.52
CA THR A 269 3.65 7.87 -15.52
C THR A 269 3.21 9.33 -15.57
N LYS A 270 2.03 9.63 -15.07
CA LYS A 270 1.43 10.96 -14.92
C LYS A 270 1.33 11.33 -13.44
N LYS A 271 0.86 12.54 -13.17
CA LYS A 271 0.72 13.04 -11.79
C LYS A 271 -0.19 12.14 -10.96
N ASP A 272 -1.39 11.85 -11.46
CA ASP A 272 -2.40 11.04 -10.79
C ASP A 272 -2.81 9.86 -11.70
N ILE A 273 -3.09 8.69 -11.13
CA ILE A 273 -3.60 7.55 -11.90
C ILE A 273 -4.96 7.88 -12.54
N ASP A 274 -5.76 8.73 -11.91
CA ASP A 274 -7.04 9.21 -12.44
C ASP A 274 -6.90 9.98 -13.78
N GLU A 275 -5.70 10.50 -14.10
CA GLU A 275 -5.40 11.18 -15.37
C GLU A 275 -4.94 10.21 -16.48
N CYS A 276 -4.62 8.96 -16.18
CA CYS A 276 -4.20 7.96 -17.15
C CYS A 276 -5.40 7.43 -17.94
N ASN A 277 -5.20 7.01 -19.19
CA ASN A 277 -6.16 6.20 -19.92
C ASN A 277 -5.98 4.69 -19.61
N GLU A 278 -6.75 3.82 -20.27
CA GLU A 278 -6.70 2.37 -20.03
C GLU A 278 -5.32 1.78 -20.38
N ALA A 279 -4.80 2.10 -21.57
CA ALA A 279 -3.49 1.60 -22.02
C ALA A 279 -2.35 2.07 -21.13
N GLU A 280 -2.36 3.35 -20.74
CA GLU A 280 -1.37 3.92 -19.80
C GLU A 280 -1.48 3.27 -18.41
N THR A 281 -2.69 2.94 -17.96
CA THR A 281 -2.90 2.24 -16.69
C THR A 281 -2.31 0.83 -16.75
N LEU A 282 -2.54 0.08 -17.83
CA LEU A 282 -1.94 -1.25 -18.01
C LEU A 282 -0.41 -1.18 -18.03
N GLU A 283 0.18 -0.22 -18.77
CA GLU A 283 1.63 -0.01 -18.82
C GLU A 283 2.23 0.29 -17.43
N VAL A 284 1.50 1.00 -16.57
CA VAL A 284 1.93 1.25 -15.19
C VAL A 284 2.18 -0.07 -14.47
N PHE A 285 1.27 -1.04 -14.58
CA PHE A 285 1.38 -2.33 -13.89
C PHE A 285 2.41 -3.29 -14.49
N GLU A 286 2.85 -3.09 -15.72
CA GLU A 286 4.00 -3.82 -16.29
C GLU A 286 5.33 -3.49 -15.58
N ARG A 287 5.37 -2.39 -14.83
CA ARG A 287 6.57 -1.87 -14.14
C ARG A 287 6.59 -2.17 -12.65
N LEU A 288 5.89 -3.22 -12.22
CA LEU A 288 5.88 -3.68 -10.82
C LEU A 288 7.31 -3.94 -10.31
N GLN A 289 7.62 -3.44 -9.13
CA GLN A 289 8.92 -3.60 -8.47
C GLN A 289 8.74 -4.10 -7.04
N ARG A 290 9.62 -5.00 -6.61
CA ARG A 290 9.73 -5.38 -5.20
C ARG A 290 10.32 -4.20 -4.40
N PRO A 291 10.03 -4.07 -3.08
CA PRO A 291 10.58 -3.00 -2.27
C PRO A 291 12.11 -2.91 -2.29
N CYS A 292 12.78 -4.05 -2.32
CA CYS A 292 14.25 -4.12 -2.42
C CYS A 292 14.78 -3.57 -3.75
N ASP A 293 14.16 -3.93 -4.88
CA ASP A 293 14.57 -3.49 -6.22
C ASP A 293 14.31 -2.00 -6.40
N PHE A 294 13.19 -1.52 -5.88
CA PHE A 294 12.87 -0.09 -5.85
C PHE A 294 13.91 0.72 -5.09
N ALA A 295 14.29 0.27 -3.88
CA ALA A 295 15.30 0.95 -3.08
C ALA A 295 16.65 1.02 -3.82
N TRP A 296 17.01 -0.03 -4.55
CA TRP A 296 18.23 -0.11 -5.34
C TRP A 296 18.21 0.86 -6.55
N ASN A 297 17.10 0.90 -7.28
CA ASN A 297 16.93 1.77 -8.45
C ASN A 297 16.99 3.26 -8.09
N VAL A 298 16.45 3.65 -6.95
CA VAL A 298 16.51 5.04 -6.45
C VAL A 298 17.94 5.43 -6.07
N ILE A 299 18.69 4.53 -5.42
CA ILE A 299 20.09 4.78 -5.05
C ILE A 299 20.97 4.89 -6.31
N GLY A 300 20.70 4.09 -7.34
CA GLY A 300 21.43 4.13 -8.63
C GLY A 300 21.22 5.44 -9.39
N LYS A 301 20.03 6.06 -9.30
CA LYS A 301 19.74 7.36 -9.93
C LYS A 301 20.31 8.57 -9.18
N LEU A 302 20.51 8.45 -7.86
CA LEU A 302 21.13 9.51 -7.05
C LEU A 302 22.66 9.56 -7.19
N LYS A 303 23.27 8.57 -7.85
CA LYS A 303 24.73 8.49 -8.11
C LYS A 303 25.13 8.94 -9.51
N ARG A 304 24.21 9.39 -10.34
CA ARG A 304 24.44 10.02 -11.64
C ARG A 304 24.09 11.51 -11.55
#